data_09082953c85210b31fedb5a77276051c
#
_entry.id   09082953c85210b31fedb5a77276051c
#
_cell.length_a   1.000
_cell.length_b   1.000
_cell.length_c   1.000
_cell.angle_alpha   90.00
_cell.angle_beta   90.00
_cell.angle_gamma   90.00
#
_symmetry.space_group_name_H-M   'P 1'
#
loop_
_entity.id
_entity.type
_entity.pdbx_description
1 polymer ?
#
loop_
_entity_poly.entity_id
_entity_poly.type
_entity_poly.pdbx_seq_one_letter_code
_entity_poly.pdbx_strand_id
1 'polypeptide(L)'
;MKRTNRSRAPARRPSAQRRPVSTGSGMGAKLLIMAAVVAAVVFGVAIFFKVGRVEVQGNTIYSSDKIMEASGLELGDNLLTVSRARVAGNVKAALPYVDQVSVGRVLPDTVVISVKESQLVFAAQTDTNTVWLISPSGKALERIDASIMEEYPQIIGVTLNNPTAGQTVTAVNQTTLDAVLTLFSELDGTGILEHVASVNVEKEYDMVVQYDDRYTIRLGGTDDLASGA
;
A
#
# COMPACT_ATOMS: atom_id res chain seq x y z
N MET A 1 49.99 -48.81 -97.94
CA MET A 1 49.84 -49.07 -96.49
C MET A 1 49.72 -47.77 -95.76
N LYS A 2 48.50 -47.32 -95.39
CA LYS A 2 48.29 -46.10 -94.66
C LYS A 2 47.70 -46.40 -93.32
N ARG A 3 48.44 -46.16 -92.21
CA ARG A 3 47.96 -46.28 -90.81
C ARG A 3 47.19 -45.08 -90.48
N THR A 4 45.91 -45.19 -90.14
CA THR A 4 45.04 -44.18 -89.60
C THR A 4 45.25 -44.11 -88.09
N ASN A 5 45.75 -42.95 -87.67
CA ASN A 5 45.93 -42.68 -86.29
C ASN A 5 44.62 -42.13 -85.72
N ARG A 6 43.95 -42.87 -84.77
CA ARG A 6 42.76 -42.45 -84.09
C ARG A 6 43.19 -41.73 -82.83
N SER A 7 43.07 -40.41 -82.81
CA SER A 7 43.22 -39.61 -81.64
C SER A 7 42.07 -39.81 -80.68
N ARG A 8 42.38 -40.29 -79.46
CA ARG A 8 41.41 -40.41 -78.37
C ARG A 8 41.11 -38.98 -77.78
N ALA A 9 39.84 -38.56 -77.78
CA ALA A 9 39.38 -37.38 -77.10
C ALA A 9 39.46 -37.53 -75.58
N PRO A 10 39.87 -36.49 -74.81
CA PRO A 10 39.94 -36.59 -73.40
C PRO A 10 38.53 -36.59 -72.75
N ALA A 11 38.34 -37.51 -71.80
CA ALA A 11 37.09 -37.68 -71.07
C ALA A 11 36.83 -36.37 -70.23
N ARG A 12 35.70 -35.74 -70.48
CA ARG A 12 35.18 -34.65 -69.65
C ARG A 12 34.85 -35.18 -68.27
N ARG A 13 35.56 -34.67 -67.26
CA ARG A 13 35.19 -34.86 -65.85
C ARG A 13 33.82 -34.20 -65.57
N PRO A 14 32.87 -34.87 -64.87
CA PRO A 14 31.63 -34.24 -64.53
C PRO A 14 31.92 -33.10 -63.49
N SER A 15 31.53 -31.88 -63.85
CA SER A 15 31.54 -30.75 -62.95
C SER A 15 30.61 -31.03 -61.77
N ALA A 16 31.15 -31.10 -60.57
CA ALA A 16 30.37 -31.17 -59.35
C ALA A 16 29.45 -29.95 -59.29
N GLN A 17 28.16 -30.15 -59.52
CA GLN A 17 27.12 -29.19 -59.25
C GLN A 17 27.14 -28.86 -57.78
N ARG A 18 27.69 -27.71 -57.43
CA ARG A 18 27.49 -27.12 -56.14
C ARG A 18 25.99 -26.86 -56.00
N ARG A 19 25.30 -27.62 -55.16
CA ARG A 19 23.93 -27.32 -54.78
C ARG A 19 23.92 -25.90 -54.18
N PRO A 20 23.07 -25.03 -54.68
CA PRO A 20 22.89 -23.73 -54.00
C PRO A 20 22.35 -24.03 -52.60
N VAL A 21 23.08 -23.60 -51.58
CA VAL A 21 22.58 -23.59 -50.23
C VAL A 21 21.40 -22.61 -50.27
N SER A 22 20.20 -23.14 -50.13
CA SER A 22 18.96 -22.41 -50.06
C SER A 22 19.01 -21.43 -48.88
N THR A 23 19.32 -20.16 -49.18
CA THR A 23 19.26 -19.05 -48.20
C THR A 23 17.80 -18.61 -47.99
N GLY A 24 16.91 -19.61 -47.85
CA GLY A 24 15.48 -19.40 -47.61
C GLY A 24 15.10 -19.23 -46.14
N SER A 25 16.07 -18.93 -45.26
CA SER A 25 15.76 -18.78 -43.81
C SER A 25 15.97 -17.36 -43.26
N GLY A 26 16.12 -16.35 -44.09
CA GLY A 26 16.50 -15.03 -43.62
C GLY A 26 15.50 -14.35 -42.67
N MET A 27 14.21 -14.57 -42.87
CA MET A 27 13.18 -13.92 -42.07
C MET A 27 12.91 -14.68 -40.76
N GLY A 28 12.80 -15.99 -40.80
CA GLY A 28 12.61 -16.83 -39.62
C GLY A 28 13.82 -16.77 -38.66
N ALA A 29 15.04 -16.83 -39.23
CA ALA A 29 16.25 -16.66 -38.40
C ALA A 29 16.37 -15.29 -37.76
N LYS A 30 16.01 -14.21 -38.45
CA LYS A 30 15.97 -12.85 -37.89
C LYS A 30 14.94 -12.74 -36.76
N LEU A 31 13.75 -13.33 -36.92
CA LEU A 31 12.72 -13.36 -35.89
C LEU A 31 13.17 -14.16 -34.66
N LEU A 32 13.83 -15.32 -34.84
CA LEU A 32 14.39 -16.10 -33.74
C LEU A 32 15.50 -15.36 -33.01
N ILE A 33 16.40 -14.70 -33.70
CA ILE A 33 17.46 -13.89 -33.09
C ILE A 33 16.84 -12.72 -32.31
N MET A 34 15.85 -12.03 -32.88
CA MET A 34 15.16 -10.93 -32.21
C MET A 34 14.43 -11.45 -30.95
N ALA A 35 13.73 -12.57 -31.03
CA ALA A 35 13.09 -13.19 -29.87
C ALA A 35 14.11 -13.60 -28.80
N ALA A 36 15.26 -14.15 -29.19
CA ALA A 36 16.34 -14.50 -28.25
C ALA A 36 16.94 -13.26 -27.55
N VAL A 37 17.13 -12.16 -28.29
CA VAL A 37 17.62 -10.91 -27.71
C VAL A 37 16.60 -10.31 -26.75
N VAL A 38 15.30 -10.29 -27.11
CA VAL A 38 14.25 -9.82 -26.23
C VAL A 38 14.17 -10.69 -24.96
N ALA A 39 14.23 -12.02 -25.12
CA ALA A 39 14.26 -12.94 -23.98
C ALA A 39 15.48 -12.69 -23.08
N ALA A 40 16.66 -12.50 -23.65
CA ALA A 40 17.88 -12.20 -22.88
C ALA A 40 17.77 -10.87 -22.12
N VAL A 41 17.18 -9.82 -22.71
CA VAL A 41 16.93 -8.53 -22.05
C VAL A 41 15.93 -8.70 -20.92
N VAL A 42 14.80 -9.40 -21.15
CA VAL A 42 13.78 -9.67 -20.13
C VAL A 42 14.37 -10.46 -18.96
N PHE A 43 15.15 -11.50 -19.24
CA PHE A 43 15.85 -12.27 -18.21
C PHE A 43 16.86 -11.41 -17.45
N GLY A 44 17.65 -10.58 -18.13
CA GLY A 44 18.60 -9.66 -17.53
C GLY A 44 17.90 -8.70 -16.58
N VAL A 45 16.81 -8.08 -17.01
CA VAL A 45 15.99 -7.17 -16.19
C VAL A 45 15.39 -7.93 -14.99
N ALA A 46 14.86 -9.14 -15.18
CA ALA A 46 14.25 -9.92 -14.11
C ALA A 46 15.26 -10.33 -13.01
N ILE A 47 16.52 -10.56 -13.38
CA ILE A 47 17.58 -10.92 -12.43
C ILE A 47 18.15 -9.69 -11.74
N PHE A 48 18.31 -8.58 -12.48
CA PHE A 48 18.98 -7.37 -11.96
C PHE A 48 18.08 -6.57 -11.02
N PHE A 49 16.78 -6.48 -11.30
CA PHE A 49 15.82 -5.72 -10.48
C PHE A 49 15.10 -6.63 -9.48
N LYS A 50 15.83 -7.15 -8.51
CA LYS A 50 15.27 -7.88 -7.38
C LYS A 50 15.25 -7.02 -6.13
N VAL A 51 14.26 -7.22 -5.26
CA VAL A 51 14.22 -6.59 -3.94
C VAL A 51 15.39 -7.13 -3.11
N GLY A 52 16.41 -6.32 -2.96
CA GLY A 52 17.58 -6.59 -2.11
C GLY A 52 17.45 -5.97 -0.75
N ARG A 53 16.67 -4.86 -0.64
CA ARG A 53 16.48 -4.11 0.60
C ARG A 53 15.08 -3.55 0.70
N VAL A 54 14.53 -3.55 1.91
CA VAL A 54 13.30 -2.84 2.26
C VAL A 54 13.64 -1.80 3.32
N GLU A 55 13.35 -0.54 3.04
CA GLU A 55 13.53 0.57 3.98
C GLU A 55 12.18 1.03 4.48
N VAL A 56 12.01 1.13 5.80
CA VAL A 56 10.79 1.62 6.44
C VAL A 56 11.06 2.98 7.05
N GLN A 57 10.14 3.92 6.85
CA GLN A 57 10.24 5.30 7.31
C GLN A 57 8.93 5.77 7.93
N GLY A 58 9.03 6.64 8.96
CA GLY A 58 7.87 7.27 9.62
C GLY A 58 7.18 6.39 10.66
N ASN A 59 7.74 5.23 10.96
CA ASN A 59 7.25 4.33 12.00
C ASN A 59 7.72 4.79 13.40
N THR A 60 6.83 4.75 14.36
CA THR A 60 7.06 5.10 15.77
C THR A 60 6.48 4.04 16.70
N ILE A 61 5.28 3.53 16.41
CA ILE A 61 4.56 2.53 17.21
C ILE A 61 5.01 1.11 16.81
N TYR A 62 5.05 0.84 15.50
CA TYR A 62 5.47 -0.47 15.00
C TYR A 62 6.94 -0.51 14.63
N SER A 63 7.60 -1.64 14.88
CA SER A 63 8.96 -1.86 14.41
C SER A 63 9.01 -2.01 12.89
N SER A 64 10.15 -1.66 12.28
CA SER A 64 10.36 -1.81 10.83
C SER A 64 10.18 -3.26 10.37
N ASP A 65 10.60 -4.24 11.20
CA ASP A 65 10.45 -5.67 10.90
C ASP A 65 8.97 -6.07 10.83
N LYS A 66 8.13 -5.57 11.77
CA LYS A 66 6.70 -5.84 11.78
C LYS A 66 5.98 -5.25 10.57
N ILE A 67 6.40 -4.06 10.12
CA ILE A 67 5.86 -3.43 8.90
C ILE A 67 6.32 -4.20 7.65
N MET A 68 7.57 -4.65 7.61
CA MET A 68 8.08 -5.47 6.53
C MET A 68 7.32 -6.79 6.43
N GLU A 69 7.13 -7.50 7.53
CA GLU A 69 6.34 -8.73 7.60
C GLU A 69 4.89 -8.49 7.12
N ALA A 70 4.23 -7.45 7.64
CA ALA A 70 2.87 -7.08 7.25
C ALA A 70 2.76 -6.72 5.76
N SER A 71 3.82 -6.22 5.15
CA SER A 71 3.85 -5.84 3.73
C SER A 71 3.68 -7.03 2.78
N GLY A 72 4.06 -8.23 3.23
CA GLY A 72 4.12 -9.44 2.41
C GLY A 72 5.16 -9.39 1.30
N LEU A 73 6.20 -8.54 1.45
CA LEU A 73 7.35 -8.48 0.54
C LEU A 73 8.41 -9.47 0.99
N GLU A 74 8.99 -10.17 0.02
CA GLU A 74 10.11 -11.07 0.23
C GLU A 74 11.38 -10.54 -0.47
N LEU A 75 12.53 -10.74 0.16
CA LEU A 75 13.81 -10.48 -0.49
C LEU A 75 13.96 -11.41 -1.71
N GLY A 76 14.30 -10.83 -2.85
CA GLY A 76 14.36 -11.56 -4.13
C GLY A 76 13.16 -11.40 -5.02
N ASP A 77 12.05 -10.82 -4.53
CA ASP A 77 10.92 -10.43 -5.36
C ASP A 77 11.36 -9.53 -6.52
N ASN A 78 10.63 -9.58 -7.63
CA ASN A 78 10.93 -8.68 -8.74
C ASN A 78 10.42 -7.27 -8.44
N LEU A 79 11.36 -6.34 -8.25
CA LEU A 79 11.11 -4.93 -7.89
C LEU A 79 10.11 -4.24 -8.85
N LEU A 80 10.14 -4.58 -10.14
CA LEU A 80 9.30 -3.94 -11.14
C LEU A 80 7.84 -4.42 -11.11
N THR A 81 7.62 -5.65 -10.63
CA THR A 81 6.29 -6.25 -10.53
C THR A 81 5.64 -6.11 -9.16
N VAL A 82 6.36 -5.64 -8.14
CA VAL A 82 5.79 -5.35 -6.81
C VAL A 82 4.59 -4.40 -6.95
N SER A 83 3.42 -4.81 -6.49
CA SER A 83 2.22 -3.98 -6.49
C SER A 83 2.21 -3.06 -5.26
N ARG A 84 2.40 -1.76 -5.49
CA ARG A 84 2.37 -0.75 -4.42
C ARG A 84 1.06 -0.75 -3.64
N ALA A 85 -0.07 -0.88 -4.35
CA ALA A 85 -1.40 -0.89 -3.75
C ALA A 85 -1.61 -2.13 -2.87
N ARG A 86 -1.12 -3.30 -3.30
CA ARG A 86 -1.21 -4.53 -2.50
C ARG A 86 -0.38 -4.43 -1.23
N VAL A 87 0.88 -3.97 -1.33
CA VAL A 87 1.75 -3.75 -0.18
C VAL A 87 1.12 -2.77 0.82
N ALA A 88 0.64 -1.62 0.34
CA ALA A 88 -0.02 -0.63 1.18
C ALA A 88 -1.30 -1.18 1.82
N GLY A 89 -2.10 -1.94 1.08
CA GLY A 89 -3.30 -2.60 1.59
C GLY A 89 -3.00 -3.62 2.68
N ASN A 90 -1.99 -4.47 2.48
CA ASN A 90 -1.56 -5.48 3.45
C ASN A 90 -1.12 -4.83 4.77
N VAL A 91 -0.26 -3.79 4.70
CA VAL A 91 0.21 -3.07 5.88
C VAL A 91 -0.94 -2.43 6.64
N LYS A 92 -1.87 -1.74 5.94
CA LYS A 92 -3.04 -1.12 6.58
C LYS A 92 -4.00 -2.12 7.21
N ALA A 93 -4.16 -3.30 6.61
CA ALA A 93 -5.05 -4.34 7.12
C ALA A 93 -4.48 -5.05 8.35
N ALA A 94 -3.15 -5.26 8.37
CA ALA A 94 -2.47 -5.97 9.44
C ALA A 94 -2.12 -5.07 10.64
N LEU A 95 -1.94 -3.76 10.42
CA LEU A 95 -1.45 -2.82 11.42
C LEU A 95 -2.47 -1.68 11.63
N PRO A 96 -3.36 -1.80 12.64
CA PRO A 96 -4.46 -0.86 12.86
C PRO A 96 -4.01 0.59 13.03
N TYR A 97 -2.91 0.85 13.72
CA TYR A 97 -2.40 2.22 13.93
C TYR A 97 -1.81 2.89 12.68
N VAL A 98 -1.64 2.15 11.57
CA VAL A 98 -1.12 2.74 10.33
C VAL A 98 -2.26 3.38 9.52
N ASP A 99 -2.28 4.71 9.45
CA ASP A 99 -3.29 5.49 8.71
C ASP A 99 -2.94 5.61 7.22
N GLN A 100 -1.70 5.96 6.92
CA GLN A 100 -1.26 6.15 5.55
C GLN A 100 -0.02 5.32 5.25
N VAL A 101 0.01 4.75 4.04
CA VAL A 101 1.15 4.01 3.53
C VAL A 101 1.46 4.49 2.13
N SER A 102 2.70 4.88 1.92
CA SER A 102 3.26 5.18 0.61
C SER A 102 4.37 4.19 0.30
N VAL A 103 4.35 3.61 -0.90
CA VAL A 103 5.34 2.62 -1.32
C VAL A 103 6.11 3.16 -2.51
N GLY A 104 7.38 3.43 -2.29
CA GLY A 104 8.35 3.87 -3.29
C GLY A 104 9.26 2.72 -3.76
N ARG A 105 9.95 2.95 -4.88
CA ARG A 105 11.01 2.08 -5.37
C ARG A 105 12.24 2.92 -5.66
N VAL A 106 13.37 2.50 -5.15
CA VAL A 106 14.68 3.10 -5.44
C VAL A 106 15.51 2.05 -6.17
N LEU A 107 15.77 2.32 -7.44
CA LEU A 107 16.53 1.40 -8.28
C LEU A 107 18.00 1.34 -7.81
N PRO A 108 18.66 0.18 -7.92
CA PRO A 108 18.19 -1.01 -8.64
C PRO A 108 17.39 -2.01 -7.81
N ASP A 109 17.41 -1.96 -6.47
CA ASP A 109 17.05 -3.10 -5.62
C ASP A 109 16.26 -2.76 -4.34
N THR A 110 15.85 -1.49 -4.14
CA THR A 110 15.29 -1.05 -2.86
C THR A 110 13.80 -0.71 -2.97
N VAL A 111 12.99 -1.20 -2.02
CA VAL A 111 11.62 -0.75 -1.77
C VAL A 111 11.61 0.14 -0.54
N VAL A 112 11.00 1.31 -0.63
CA VAL A 112 10.81 2.23 0.50
C VAL A 112 9.34 2.21 0.89
N ILE A 113 9.03 1.85 2.14
CA ILE A 113 7.70 1.89 2.72
C ILE A 113 7.67 3.05 3.71
N SER A 114 6.95 4.12 3.36
CA SER A 114 6.74 5.25 4.26
C SER A 114 5.36 5.12 4.88
N VAL A 115 5.29 5.11 6.21
CA VAL A 115 4.05 5.02 6.98
C VAL A 115 3.80 6.30 7.76
N LYS A 116 2.53 6.64 7.96
CA LYS A 116 2.07 7.61 8.96
C LYS A 116 1.20 6.85 9.94
N GLU A 117 1.60 6.82 11.20
CA GLU A 117 0.88 6.15 12.28
C GLU A 117 0.04 7.15 13.07
N SER A 118 -1.15 6.72 13.51
CA SER A 118 -2.02 7.49 14.39
C SER A 118 -1.41 7.54 15.78
N GLN A 119 -0.92 8.69 16.16
CA GLN A 119 -0.41 8.93 17.52
C GLN A 119 -1.52 9.37 18.47
N LEU A 120 -2.54 10.02 17.92
CA LEU A 120 -3.71 10.45 18.67
C LEU A 120 -4.78 9.36 18.62
N VAL A 121 -5.37 9.08 19.75
CA VAL A 121 -6.41 8.07 19.91
C VAL A 121 -7.49 8.59 20.85
N PHE A 122 -8.73 8.17 20.62
CA PHE A 122 -9.89 8.52 21.43
C PHE A 122 -10.61 7.26 21.88
N ALA A 123 -11.01 7.23 23.13
CA ALA A 123 -11.79 6.13 23.67
C ALA A 123 -13.29 6.33 23.41
N ALA A 124 -13.95 5.32 22.85
CA ALA A 124 -15.39 5.31 22.64
C ALA A 124 -15.99 3.96 23.07
N GLN A 125 -17.26 3.98 23.48
CA GLN A 125 -17.94 2.79 23.98
C GLN A 125 -18.83 2.14 22.92
N THR A 126 -19.06 0.83 23.09
CA THR A 126 -20.09 0.08 22.38
C THR A 126 -21.36 -0.04 23.22
N ASP A 127 -22.44 -0.56 22.65
CA ASP A 127 -23.67 -0.92 23.35
C ASP A 127 -23.48 -1.98 24.45
N THR A 128 -22.42 -2.78 24.34
CA THR A 128 -22.05 -3.82 25.33
C THR A 128 -21.07 -3.32 26.39
N ASN A 129 -20.89 -2.00 26.52
CA ASN A 129 -19.94 -1.38 27.46
C ASN A 129 -18.47 -1.80 27.23
N THR A 130 -18.13 -2.28 26.05
CA THR A 130 -16.72 -2.47 25.71
C THR A 130 -16.13 -1.18 25.17
N VAL A 131 -14.89 -0.88 25.54
CA VAL A 131 -14.20 0.34 25.15
C VAL A 131 -13.22 0.05 24.02
N TRP A 132 -13.25 0.89 23.00
CA TRP A 132 -12.34 0.84 21.88
C TRP A 132 -11.61 2.15 21.70
N LEU A 133 -10.34 2.04 21.37
CA LEU A 133 -9.58 3.18 20.86
C LEU A 133 -9.85 3.33 19.38
N ILE A 134 -10.13 4.56 18.98
CA ILE A 134 -10.31 4.93 17.57
C ILE A 134 -9.36 6.08 17.20
N SER A 135 -8.91 6.10 15.95
CA SER A 135 -8.13 7.22 15.42
C SER A 135 -9.01 8.42 15.09
N PRO A 136 -8.44 9.63 14.93
CA PRO A 136 -9.18 10.79 14.43
C PRO A 136 -9.82 10.57 13.06
N SER A 137 -9.28 9.64 12.25
CA SER A 137 -9.85 9.25 10.96
C SER A 137 -11.03 8.27 11.05
N GLY A 138 -11.47 7.91 12.27
CA GLY A 138 -12.58 6.98 12.49
C GLY A 138 -12.23 5.51 12.29
N LYS A 139 -10.99 5.11 12.50
CA LYS A 139 -10.55 3.73 12.39
C LYS A 139 -10.48 3.09 13.78
N ALA A 140 -11.06 1.90 13.94
CA ALA A 140 -10.91 1.12 15.16
C ALA A 140 -9.46 0.61 15.28
N LEU A 141 -8.84 0.85 16.40
CA LEU A 141 -7.44 0.49 16.66
C LEU A 141 -7.36 -0.79 17.50
N GLU A 142 -7.75 -0.70 18.74
CA GLU A 142 -7.77 -1.84 19.66
C GLU A 142 -8.84 -1.69 20.71
N ARG A 143 -9.20 -2.83 21.32
CA ARG A 143 -10.09 -2.87 22.46
C ARG A 143 -9.27 -2.74 23.74
N ILE A 144 -9.72 -1.87 24.65
CA ILE A 144 -9.08 -1.68 25.95
C ILE A 144 -10.01 -2.09 27.09
N ASP A 145 -9.44 -2.23 28.29
CA ASP A 145 -10.22 -2.43 29.52
C ASP A 145 -10.92 -1.11 29.89
N ALA A 146 -12.17 -1.19 30.33
CA ALA A 146 -12.93 -0.02 30.75
C ALA A 146 -12.31 0.73 31.94
N SER A 147 -11.50 0.06 32.76
CA SER A 147 -10.83 0.65 33.93
C SER A 147 -9.76 1.68 33.54
N ILE A 148 -9.21 1.61 32.32
CA ILE A 148 -8.19 2.55 31.84
C ILE A 148 -8.75 3.56 30.81
N MET A 149 -10.07 3.60 30.63
CA MET A 149 -10.70 4.51 29.66
C MET A 149 -10.38 5.97 29.99
N GLU A 150 -10.31 6.34 31.26
CA GLU A 150 -10.03 7.71 31.73
C GLU A 150 -8.60 8.18 31.41
N GLU A 151 -7.69 7.27 31.05
CA GLU A 151 -6.33 7.59 30.63
C GLU A 151 -6.27 8.15 29.19
N TYR A 152 -7.37 8.02 28.46
CA TYR A 152 -7.45 8.43 27.05
C TYR A 152 -8.47 9.55 26.84
N PRO A 153 -8.26 10.44 25.87
CA PRO A 153 -9.29 11.35 25.40
C PRO A 153 -10.56 10.60 25.01
N GLN A 154 -11.74 11.10 25.39
CA GLN A 154 -13.00 10.38 25.29
C GLN A 154 -13.94 10.97 24.25
N ILE A 155 -14.69 10.12 23.56
CA ILE A 155 -15.87 10.50 22.80
C ILE A 155 -17.10 10.03 23.59
N ILE A 156 -17.86 10.97 24.11
CA ILE A 156 -19.02 10.71 24.97
C ILE A 156 -20.30 10.97 24.16
N GLY A 157 -21.25 10.04 24.21
CA GLY A 157 -22.50 10.15 23.48
C GLY A 157 -22.50 9.44 22.12
N VAL A 158 -21.37 8.83 21.72
CA VAL A 158 -21.28 7.95 20.55
C VAL A 158 -21.23 6.49 21.03
N THR A 159 -22.13 5.67 20.49
CA THR A 159 -22.14 4.23 20.73
C THR A 159 -21.70 3.50 19.44
N LEU A 160 -20.57 2.81 19.50
CA LEU A 160 -19.99 2.12 18.33
C LEU A 160 -20.72 0.78 18.06
N ASN A 161 -20.91 0.46 16.78
CA ASN A 161 -21.49 -0.80 16.31
C ASN A 161 -20.37 -1.82 15.99
N ASN A 162 -20.22 -2.86 16.82
CA ASN A 162 -19.33 -4.01 16.56
C ASN A 162 -17.99 -3.64 15.88
N PRO A 163 -17.18 -2.77 16.47
CA PRO A 163 -15.94 -2.34 15.87
C PRO A 163 -14.97 -3.51 15.68
N THR A 164 -14.22 -3.47 14.60
CA THR A 164 -13.18 -4.45 14.26
C THR A 164 -11.86 -3.72 14.02
N ALA A 165 -10.79 -4.18 14.66
CA ALA A 165 -9.47 -3.57 14.53
C ALA A 165 -9.06 -3.41 13.06
N GLY A 166 -8.56 -2.23 12.70
CA GLY A 166 -8.16 -1.88 11.35
C GLY A 166 -9.29 -1.44 10.41
N GLN A 167 -10.57 -1.53 10.82
CA GLN A 167 -11.74 -1.15 10.04
C GLN A 167 -12.25 0.24 10.45
N THR A 168 -12.93 0.92 9.53
CA THR A 168 -13.66 2.15 9.86
C THR A 168 -14.82 1.82 10.76
N VAL A 169 -14.97 2.59 11.85
CA VAL A 169 -16.05 2.39 12.82
C VAL A 169 -17.39 2.89 12.27
N THR A 170 -18.45 2.28 12.74
CA THR A 170 -19.81 2.76 12.56
C THR A 170 -20.47 2.93 13.93
N ALA A 171 -21.49 3.77 14.04
CA ALA A 171 -22.16 4.05 15.28
C ALA A 171 -23.67 3.84 15.15
N VAL A 172 -24.37 3.70 16.30
CA VAL A 172 -25.82 3.64 16.38
C VAL A 172 -26.43 4.93 15.79
N ASN A 173 -25.86 6.09 16.14
CA ASN A 173 -26.15 7.36 15.49
C ASN A 173 -24.93 7.76 14.62
N GLN A 174 -25.02 7.46 13.32
CA GLN A 174 -23.94 7.72 12.38
C GLN A 174 -23.70 9.22 12.17
N THR A 175 -24.77 10.01 12.16
CA THR A 175 -24.66 11.48 11.99
C THR A 175 -23.83 12.12 13.09
N THR A 176 -24.04 11.67 14.34
CA THR A 176 -23.28 12.15 15.49
C THR A 176 -21.78 11.76 15.39
N LEU A 177 -21.51 10.52 14.98
CA LEU A 177 -20.13 10.07 14.74
C LEU A 177 -19.48 10.89 13.63
N ASP A 178 -20.17 11.08 12.49
CA ASP A 178 -19.64 11.82 11.35
C ASP A 178 -19.33 13.28 11.71
N ALA A 179 -20.15 13.92 12.56
CA ALA A 179 -19.90 15.27 13.06
C ALA A 179 -18.60 15.31 13.90
N VAL A 180 -18.37 14.33 14.78
CA VAL A 180 -17.12 14.23 15.57
C VAL A 180 -15.92 14.02 14.65
N LEU A 181 -16.03 13.11 13.67
CA LEU A 181 -14.94 12.85 12.74
C LEU A 181 -14.66 14.05 11.83
N THR A 182 -15.67 14.84 11.45
CA THR A 182 -15.50 16.09 10.72
C THR A 182 -14.74 17.10 11.57
N LEU A 183 -15.12 17.29 12.83
CA LEU A 183 -14.37 18.13 13.76
C LEU A 183 -12.90 17.71 13.85
N PHE A 184 -12.63 16.41 13.97
CA PHE A 184 -11.25 15.91 14.04
C PHE A 184 -10.48 16.17 12.74
N SER A 185 -11.13 16.03 11.58
CA SER A 185 -10.48 16.30 10.29
C SER A 185 -10.13 17.78 10.09
N GLU A 186 -11.00 18.70 10.57
CA GLU A 186 -10.75 20.15 10.53
C GLU A 186 -9.62 20.57 11.48
N LEU A 187 -9.47 19.87 12.59
CA LEU A 187 -8.43 20.14 13.57
C LEU A 187 -7.12 19.37 13.30
N ASP A 188 -7.10 18.42 12.34
CA ASP A 188 -5.89 17.66 12.01
C ASP A 188 -4.77 18.61 11.54
N GLY A 189 -3.58 18.41 12.05
CA GLY A 189 -2.40 19.21 11.74
C GLY A 189 -2.36 20.61 12.38
N THR A 190 -3.39 21.03 13.13
CA THR A 190 -3.38 22.31 13.86
C THR A 190 -2.67 22.23 15.21
N GLY A 191 -2.42 21.02 15.73
CA GLY A 191 -1.92 20.76 17.09
C GLY A 191 -2.99 20.88 18.17
N ILE A 192 -4.24 21.25 17.84
CA ILE A 192 -5.32 21.42 18.81
C ILE A 192 -5.81 20.06 19.34
N LEU A 193 -5.89 19.05 18.47
CA LEU A 193 -6.38 17.71 18.85
C LEU A 193 -5.56 17.06 19.96
N GLU A 194 -4.28 17.38 20.07
CA GLU A 194 -3.38 16.84 21.10
C GLU A 194 -3.78 17.29 22.53
N HIS A 195 -4.57 18.36 22.62
CA HIS A 195 -5.04 18.96 23.88
C HIS A 195 -6.52 18.71 24.15
N VAL A 196 -7.22 17.96 23.29
CA VAL A 196 -8.62 17.60 23.50
C VAL A 196 -8.70 16.46 24.51
N ALA A 197 -9.31 16.72 25.68
CA ALA A 197 -9.53 15.71 26.71
C ALA A 197 -10.82 14.91 26.47
N SER A 198 -11.89 15.56 26.00
CA SER A 198 -13.11 14.86 25.60
C SER A 198 -13.94 15.66 24.60
N VAL A 199 -14.74 14.92 23.83
CA VAL A 199 -15.79 15.45 22.96
C VAL A 199 -17.12 14.82 23.42
N ASN A 200 -18.04 15.63 23.92
CA ASN A 200 -19.36 15.18 24.36
C ASN A 200 -20.41 15.61 23.35
N VAL A 201 -21.13 14.62 22.82
CA VAL A 201 -22.20 14.76 21.82
C VAL A 201 -23.49 14.05 22.27
N GLU A 202 -23.69 13.84 23.56
CA GLU A 202 -24.95 13.27 24.09
C GLU A 202 -26.18 14.09 23.69
N LYS A 203 -25.98 15.39 23.47
CA LYS A 203 -27.01 16.28 22.96
C LYS A 203 -26.66 16.68 21.54
N GLU A 204 -27.45 16.25 20.56
CA GLU A 204 -27.24 16.48 19.14
C GLU A 204 -27.12 17.97 18.76
N TYR A 205 -27.68 18.87 19.57
CA TYR A 205 -27.68 20.30 19.35
C TYR A 205 -26.60 21.07 20.15
N ASP A 206 -25.72 20.37 20.91
CA ASP A 206 -24.72 21.00 21.77
C ASP A 206 -23.48 20.12 21.86
N MET A 207 -22.60 20.21 20.88
CA MET A 207 -21.28 19.57 20.93
C MET A 207 -20.38 20.35 21.88
N VAL A 208 -19.85 19.66 22.88
CA VAL A 208 -18.99 20.23 23.93
C VAL A 208 -17.62 19.57 23.87
N VAL A 209 -16.58 20.39 23.74
CA VAL A 209 -15.19 19.95 23.76
C VAL A 209 -14.51 20.41 25.02
N GLN A 210 -13.91 19.48 25.76
CA GLN A 210 -13.00 19.79 26.86
C GLN A 210 -11.57 19.89 26.33
N TYR A 211 -10.95 21.04 26.57
CA TYR A 211 -9.61 21.37 26.09
C TYR A 211 -8.67 21.63 27.29
N ASP A 212 -7.52 20.97 27.34
CA ASP A 212 -6.51 21.03 28.42
C ASP A 212 -7.08 20.77 29.83
N ASP A 213 -8.17 20.02 29.96
CA ASP A 213 -8.92 19.85 31.23
C ASP A 213 -9.33 21.18 31.92
N ARG A 214 -9.22 22.29 31.21
CA ARG A 214 -9.44 23.66 31.75
C ARG A 214 -10.57 24.38 31.05
N TYR A 215 -10.70 24.21 29.74
CA TYR A 215 -11.64 24.99 28.93
C TYR A 215 -12.76 24.10 28.42
N THR A 216 -13.98 24.58 28.58
CA THR A 216 -15.16 23.94 27.99
C THR A 216 -15.60 24.80 26.82
N ILE A 217 -15.47 24.24 25.61
CA ILE A 217 -15.82 24.91 24.35
C ILE A 217 -17.14 24.35 23.88
N ARG A 218 -18.12 25.18 23.58
CA ARG A 218 -19.40 24.78 22.99
C ARG A 218 -19.42 25.16 21.52
N LEU A 219 -19.59 24.19 20.65
CA LEU A 219 -19.55 24.38 19.21
C LEU A 219 -20.95 24.48 18.55
N GLY A 220 -22.03 24.28 19.35
CA GLY A 220 -23.40 24.28 18.82
C GLY A 220 -23.85 22.92 18.29
N GLY A 221 -24.83 22.92 17.39
CA GLY A 221 -25.41 21.69 16.88
C GLY A 221 -24.51 20.95 15.87
N THR A 222 -24.68 19.65 15.82
CA THR A 222 -23.96 18.81 14.84
C THR A 222 -24.29 19.16 13.40
N ASP A 223 -25.47 19.74 13.13
CA ASP A 223 -25.93 20.19 11.82
C ASP A 223 -25.20 21.45 11.33
N ASP A 224 -24.74 22.33 12.26
CA ASP A 224 -24.02 23.55 11.93
C ASP A 224 -22.60 23.28 11.40
N LEU A 225 -21.98 22.20 11.86
CA LEU A 225 -20.64 21.78 11.42
C LEU A 225 -20.67 21.17 10.01
N ALA A 226 -21.77 20.50 9.65
CA ALA A 226 -21.94 19.91 8.32
C ALA A 226 -22.30 20.95 7.23
N SER A 227 -22.79 22.15 7.63
CA SER A 227 -23.22 23.20 6.71
C SER A 227 -22.18 24.26 6.42
N GLY A 228 -21.06 24.25 7.15
CA GLY A 228 -19.98 25.24 7.06
C GLY A 228 -18.85 24.91 6.09
N ALA A 229 -18.97 23.86 5.25
CA ALA A 229 -17.99 23.44 4.24
C ALA A 229 -18.33 23.94 2.85
#